data_0011cb180e7119b110ab7075fdb56695
#
_entry.id   0011cb180e7119b110ab7075fdb56695
#
_cell.length_a   1.000
_cell.length_b   1.000
_cell.length_c   1.000
_cell.angle_alpha   90.00
_cell.angle_beta   90.00
_cell.angle_gamma   90.00
#
_symmetry.space_group_name_H-M   'P 1'
#
loop_
_entity.id
_entity.type
_entity.pdbx_description
1 polymer ?
#
loop_
_entity_poly.entity_id
_entity_poly.type
_entity_poly.pdbx_seq_one_letter_code
_entity_poly.pdbx_strand_id
1 'polypeptide(L)'
;MEAVKYAEFESGVGKVLSLIAWPRVQQRFGISEREAEVVRQVLGGATNQEIAKRLFISESTVKTHLVNIFKKVHARNRAELIVSALGVSL
;
A
#
# COMPACT_ATOMS: atom_id res chain seq x y z
N MET A 1 -17.42 1.92 -9.55
CA MET A 1 -16.46 0.93 -9.09
C MET A 1 -15.48 1.49 -8.08
N GLU A 2 -14.74 2.49 -8.45
CA GLU A 2 -13.82 3.13 -7.52
C GLU A 2 -14.55 3.66 -6.28
N ALA A 3 -15.69 4.30 -6.48
CA ALA A 3 -16.46 4.86 -5.37
C ALA A 3 -16.90 3.77 -4.38
N VAL A 4 -17.27 2.61 -4.87
CA VAL A 4 -17.67 1.49 -4.00
C VAL A 4 -16.49 0.99 -3.19
N LYS A 5 -15.33 0.88 -3.82
CA LYS A 5 -14.11 0.46 -3.15
C LYS A 5 -13.72 1.40 -2.01
N TYR A 6 -13.77 2.70 -2.27
CA TYR A 6 -13.41 3.68 -1.27
C TYR A 6 -14.44 3.74 -0.15
N ALA A 7 -15.71 3.52 -0.47
CA ALA A 7 -16.76 3.48 0.54
C ALA A 7 -16.51 2.40 1.59
N GLU A 8 -15.90 1.29 1.20
CA GLU A 8 -15.57 0.22 2.14
C GLU A 8 -14.59 0.67 3.20
N PHE A 9 -13.77 1.66 2.92
CA PHE A 9 -12.75 2.15 3.83
C PHE A 9 -13.18 3.37 4.63
N GLU A 10 -14.32 3.96 4.30
CA GLU A 10 -14.71 5.25 4.89
C GLU A 10 -14.92 5.22 6.39
N SER A 11 -15.20 4.08 6.95
CA SER A 11 -15.43 3.98 8.39
C SER A 11 -14.16 3.62 9.16
N GLY A 12 -13.02 4.16 8.81
CA GLY A 12 -11.79 3.91 9.54
C GLY A 12 -10.58 3.86 8.64
N VAL A 13 -10.30 2.70 8.06
CA VAL A 13 -9.11 2.52 7.21
C VAL A 13 -9.10 3.51 6.05
N GLY A 14 -10.25 3.76 5.42
CA GLY A 14 -10.33 4.70 4.32
C GLY A 14 -9.96 6.12 4.72
N LYS A 15 -10.37 6.54 5.90
CA LYS A 15 -10.00 7.85 6.42
C LYS A 15 -8.49 7.94 6.66
N VAL A 16 -7.92 6.89 7.23
CA VAL A 16 -6.47 6.83 7.45
C VAL A 16 -5.75 6.91 6.11
N LEU A 17 -6.18 6.14 5.11
CA LEU A 17 -5.56 6.16 3.79
C LEU A 17 -5.66 7.54 3.13
N SER A 18 -6.75 8.25 3.33
CA SER A 18 -6.93 9.58 2.75
C SER A 18 -6.06 10.63 3.41
N LEU A 19 -5.56 10.37 4.62
CA LEU A 19 -4.67 11.28 5.32
C LEU A 19 -3.21 11.09 4.94
N ILE A 20 -2.88 10.00 4.26
CA ILE A 20 -1.50 9.73 3.87
C ILE A 20 -1.11 10.60 2.68
N ALA A 21 0.00 11.32 2.83
CA ALA A 21 0.56 12.13 1.75
C ALA A 21 1.40 11.21 0.83
N TRP A 22 0.73 10.55 -0.10
CA TRP A 22 1.37 9.56 -0.98
C TRP A 22 2.57 10.10 -1.76
N PRO A 23 2.52 11.30 -2.34
CA PRO A 23 3.71 11.83 -3.01
C PRO A 23 4.91 11.94 -2.08
N ARG A 24 4.68 12.29 -0.82
CA ARG A 24 5.74 12.36 0.19
C ARG A 24 6.30 10.99 0.52
N VAL A 25 5.43 10.00 0.67
CA VAL A 25 5.84 8.61 0.92
C VAL A 25 6.67 8.09 -0.25
N GLN A 26 6.20 8.32 -1.46
CA GLN A 26 6.92 7.89 -2.66
C GLN A 26 8.29 8.53 -2.76
N GLN A 27 8.38 9.82 -2.50
CA GLN A 27 9.63 10.55 -2.55
C GLN A 27 10.59 10.09 -1.44
N ARG A 28 10.08 9.93 -0.23
CA ARG A 28 10.88 9.54 0.93
C ARG A 28 11.56 8.19 0.73
N PHE A 29 10.85 7.23 0.14
CA PHE A 29 11.35 5.86 -0.01
C PHE A 29 11.75 5.50 -1.42
N GLY A 30 11.49 6.36 -2.39
CA GLY A 30 11.81 6.07 -3.78
C GLY A 30 10.93 4.99 -4.39
N ILE A 31 9.67 4.91 -4.00
CA ILE A 31 8.75 3.92 -4.54
C ILE A 31 7.99 4.48 -5.75
N SER A 32 7.73 3.58 -6.71
CA SER A 32 7.01 3.94 -7.94
C SER A 32 5.50 4.08 -7.67
N GLU A 33 4.78 4.58 -8.69
CA GLU A 33 3.32 4.63 -8.64
C GLU A 33 2.73 3.24 -8.42
N ARG A 34 3.24 2.24 -9.14
CA ARG A 34 2.74 0.87 -9.00
C ARG A 34 2.99 0.31 -7.61
N GLU A 35 4.17 0.59 -7.08
CA GLU A 35 4.50 0.18 -5.71
C GLU A 35 3.60 0.89 -4.70
N ALA A 36 3.32 2.17 -4.92
CA ALA A 36 2.40 2.91 -4.06
C ALA A 36 1.00 2.31 -4.08
N GLU A 37 0.53 1.85 -5.25
CA GLU A 37 -0.76 1.16 -5.33
C GLU A 37 -0.77 -0.10 -4.47
N VAL A 38 0.32 -0.87 -4.52
CA VAL A 38 0.45 -2.08 -3.70
C VAL A 38 0.44 -1.71 -2.22
N VAL A 39 1.17 -0.67 -1.83
CA VAL A 39 1.21 -0.23 -0.43
C VAL A 39 -0.17 0.18 0.06
N ARG A 40 -0.94 0.91 -0.76
CA ARG A 40 -2.31 1.29 -0.42
C ARG A 40 -3.17 0.06 -0.13
N GLN A 41 -3.04 -0.97 -0.95
CA GLN A 41 -3.79 -2.21 -0.76
C GLN A 41 -3.38 -2.91 0.53
N VAL A 42 -2.09 -2.93 0.84
CA VAL A 42 -1.59 -3.52 2.08
C VAL A 42 -2.15 -2.79 3.29
N LEU A 43 -2.13 -1.47 3.27
CA LEU A 43 -2.67 -0.65 4.36
C LEU A 43 -4.18 -0.85 4.51
N GLY A 44 -4.86 -1.15 3.42
CA GLY A 44 -6.28 -1.47 3.43
C GLY A 44 -6.61 -2.88 3.90
N GLY A 45 -5.61 -3.68 4.22
CA GLY A 45 -5.82 -5.03 4.74
C GLY A 45 -5.98 -6.10 3.68
N ALA A 46 -5.69 -5.79 2.41
CA ALA A 46 -5.83 -6.75 1.33
C ALA A 46 -4.78 -7.86 1.43
N THR A 47 -5.19 -9.08 1.10
CA THR A 47 -4.27 -10.20 0.96
C THR A 47 -3.55 -10.10 -0.38
N ASN A 48 -2.44 -10.84 -0.53
CA ASN A 48 -1.73 -10.88 -1.81
C ASN A 48 -2.64 -11.33 -2.96
N GLN A 49 -3.52 -12.29 -2.69
CA GLN A 49 -4.48 -12.76 -3.68
C GLN A 49 -5.44 -11.66 -4.11
N GLU A 50 -5.93 -10.89 -3.14
CA GLU A 50 -6.83 -9.77 -3.42
C GLU A 50 -6.12 -8.66 -4.21
N ILE A 51 -4.89 -8.34 -3.84
CA ILE A 51 -4.08 -7.35 -4.56
C ILE A 51 -3.89 -7.79 -6.01
N ALA A 52 -3.51 -9.06 -6.21
CA ALA A 52 -3.31 -9.61 -7.54
C ALA A 52 -4.55 -9.43 -8.41
N LYS A 53 -5.72 -9.78 -7.87
CA LYS A 53 -6.98 -9.63 -8.60
C LYS A 53 -7.29 -8.17 -8.93
N ARG A 54 -7.12 -7.29 -7.98
CA ARG A 54 -7.45 -5.86 -8.16
C ARG A 54 -6.53 -5.17 -9.15
N LEU A 55 -5.27 -5.59 -9.19
CA LEU A 55 -4.28 -4.96 -10.07
C LEU A 55 -4.06 -5.74 -11.38
N PHE A 56 -4.80 -6.84 -11.57
CA PHE A 56 -4.70 -7.67 -12.78
C PHE A 56 -3.28 -8.21 -13.00
N ILE A 57 -2.66 -8.71 -11.93
CA ILE A 57 -1.34 -9.31 -11.96
C ILE A 57 -1.38 -10.63 -11.19
N SER A 58 -0.31 -11.43 -11.28
CA SER A 58 -0.22 -12.67 -10.53
C SER A 58 0.17 -12.41 -9.08
N GLU A 59 -0.14 -13.35 -8.19
CA GLU A 59 0.33 -13.28 -6.80
C GLU A 59 1.85 -13.26 -6.73
N SER A 60 2.50 -13.98 -7.62
CA SER A 60 3.95 -14.00 -7.73
C SER A 60 4.50 -12.59 -8.00
N THR A 61 3.84 -11.85 -8.88
CA THR A 61 4.21 -10.47 -9.17
C THR A 61 3.98 -9.56 -7.95
N VAL A 62 2.89 -9.77 -7.22
CA VAL A 62 2.64 -9.04 -5.97
C VAL A 62 3.77 -9.28 -4.98
N LYS A 63 4.19 -10.53 -4.82
CA LYS A 63 5.29 -10.88 -3.91
C LYS A 63 6.59 -10.19 -4.31
N THR A 64 6.87 -10.13 -5.60
CA THR A 64 8.05 -9.44 -6.12
C THR A 64 7.99 -7.94 -5.80
N HIS A 65 6.85 -7.31 -6.02
CA HIS A 65 6.67 -5.91 -5.65
C HIS A 65 6.91 -5.70 -4.16
N LEU A 66 6.36 -6.57 -3.32
CA LEU A 66 6.50 -6.45 -1.87
C LEU A 66 7.95 -6.59 -1.42
N VAL A 67 8.69 -7.52 -2.00
CA VAL A 67 10.12 -7.68 -1.70
C VAL A 67 10.86 -6.36 -1.97
N ASN A 68 10.60 -5.76 -3.11
CA ASN A 68 11.24 -4.50 -3.49
C ASN A 68 10.81 -3.34 -2.59
N ILE A 69 9.52 -3.28 -2.27
CA ILE A 69 8.98 -2.26 -1.37
C ILE A 69 9.60 -2.39 0.01
N PHE A 70 9.66 -3.60 0.56
CA PHE A 70 10.25 -3.83 1.87
C PHE A 70 11.70 -3.37 1.92
N LYS A 71 12.47 -3.62 0.87
CA LYS A 71 13.86 -3.16 0.77
C LYS A 71 13.94 -1.64 0.78
N LYS A 72 13.11 -0.99 -0.02
CA LYS A 72 13.12 0.47 -0.15
C LYS A 72 12.70 1.18 1.13
N VAL A 73 11.75 0.59 1.83
CA VAL A 73 11.20 1.16 3.07
C VAL A 73 12.00 0.71 4.31
N HIS A 74 12.88 -0.26 4.14
CA HIS A 74 13.61 -0.90 5.24
C HIS A 74 12.68 -1.56 6.24
N ALA A 75 11.60 -2.17 5.73
CA ALA A 75 10.63 -2.90 6.54
C ALA A 75 10.91 -4.39 6.44
N ARG A 76 10.73 -5.11 7.54
CA ARG A 76 10.93 -6.56 7.60
C ARG A 76 9.65 -7.33 7.39
N ASN A 77 8.50 -6.67 7.54
CA ASN A 77 7.20 -7.31 7.42
C ASN A 77 6.12 -6.26 7.14
N ARG A 78 4.87 -6.73 6.96
CA ARG A 78 3.76 -5.86 6.62
C ARG A 78 3.48 -4.82 7.70
N ALA A 79 3.58 -5.21 8.98
CA ALA A 79 3.32 -4.29 10.06
C ALA A 79 4.32 -3.13 10.07
N GLU A 80 5.59 -3.42 9.85
CA GLU A 80 6.61 -2.38 9.75
C GLU A 80 6.39 -1.46 8.54
N LEU A 81 5.94 -2.02 7.43
CA LEU A 81 5.60 -1.24 6.26
C LEU A 81 4.50 -0.22 6.58
N ILE A 82 3.46 -0.67 7.24
CA ILE A 82 2.33 0.18 7.62
C ILE A 82 2.82 1.32 8.53
N VAL A 83 3.59 0.99 9.54
CA VAL A 83 4.14 1.99 10.48
C VAL A 83 5.00 3.00 9.75
N SER A 84 5.86 2.54 8.83
CA SER A 84 6.73 3.44 8.07
C SER A 84 5.95 4.39 7.18
N ALA A 85 4.93 3.88 6.49
CA ALA A 85 4.10 4.72 5.62
C ALA A 85 3.34 5.77 6.42
N LEU A 86 2.77 5.39 7.55
CA LEU A 86 2.06 6.33 8.42
C LEU A 86 3.00 7.34 9.04
N GLY A 87 4.20 6.90 9.43
CA GLY A 87 5.19 7.76 10.06
C GLY A 87 5.64 8.93 9.19
N VAL A 88 5.74 8.70 7.88
CA VAL A 88 6.09 9.77 6.94
C VAL A 88 4.99 10.82 6.86
N SER A 89 3.73 10.39 7.03
CA SER A 89 2.57 11.29 6.89
C SER A 89 2.30 12.11 8.16
N LEU A 90 2.85 11.67 9.26
CA LEU A 90 2.71 12.37 10.55
C LEU A 90 3.85 13.34 10.76
#